data_5aa332a2f44736d6ab7fac01b3072d45
#
_entry.id   5aa332a2f44736d6ab7fac01b3072d45
#
_cell.length_a   1.000
_cell.length_b   1.000
_cell.length_c   1.000
_cell.angle_alpha   90.00
_cell.angle_beta   90.00
_cell.angle_gamma   90.00
#
_symmetry.space_group_name_H-M   'P 1'
#
loop_
_entity.id
_entity.type
_entity.pdbx_description
1 polymer ?
#
loop_
_entity_poly.entity_id
_entity_poly.type
_entity_poly.pdbx_seq_one_letter_code
_entity_poly.pdbx_strand_id
1 'polypeptide(L)'
;IVDPGPNIETHINEIANAVGEKATRILVTHTHRDHSPGVRPLKDILNVPSYGLMVEQDDGHQDKTFTPDKVLGHGDVIDCEEYKIEVIHTPGHASNHLCYLVHDASTLITGDHIMNGSTVVIAPPDGNMKQYLSSLKLLKDYAFDYIAPGHGDYLEDPVAVVDWIINHRLQRESKVHECLKKISPCDVNDLVKLVYDDVDPKLHPIALWSLTAHLEKLEEDGIADMREDKKI
;
A
#
# COMPACT_ATOMS: atom_id res chain seq x y z
N ILE A 1 4.95 -0.48 18.02
CA ILE A 1 5.77 -0.78 16.82
C ILE A 1 4.81 -0.90 15.66
N VAL A 2 5.15 -0.30 14.51
CA VAL A 2 4.40 -0.50 13.26
C VAL A 2 5.37 -1.04 12.22
N ASP A 3 4.97 -2.09 11.49
CA ASP A 3 5.73 -2.75 10.43
C ASP A 3 7.18 -3.04 10.82
N PRO A 4 7.45 -4.10 11.57
CA PRO A 4 8.80 -4.41 12.02
C PRO A 4 9.77 -4.82 10.90
N GLY A 5 9.29 -4.89 9.67
CA GLY A 5 10.11 -5.15 8.49
C GLY A 5 10.49 -6.63 8.31
N PRO A 6 11.57 -6.88 7.55
CA PRO A 6 12.01 -8.24 7.24
C PRO A 6 12.59 -8.96 8.47
N ASN A 7 12.50 -10.28 8.47
CA ASN A 7 13.08 -11.12 9.52
C ASN A 7 14.61 -11.20 9.38
N ILE A 8 15.30 -10.12 9.76
CA ILE A 8 16.76 -10.02 9.83
C ILE A 8 17.16 -9.90 11.29
N GLU A 9 17.91 -10.85 11.83
CA GLU A 9 18.22 -10.97 13.26
C GLU A 9 18.79 -9.68 13.87
N THR A 10 19.73 -9.03 13.21
CA THR A 10 20.33 -7.78 13.68
C THR A 10 19.31 -6.66 13.77
N HIS A 11 18.45 -6.51 12.75
CA HIS A 11 17.38 -5.52 12.70
C HIS A 11 16.33 -5.75 13.79
N ILE A 12 15.91 -7.00 13.97
CA ILE A 12 14.95 -7.37 15.02
C ILE A 12 15.50 -7.07 16.43
N ASN A 13 16.77 -7.38 16.67
CA ASN A 13 17.43 -7.10 17.95
C ASN A 13 17.56 -5.59 18.20
N GLU A 14 17.85 -4.80 17.16
CA GLU A 14 17.91 -3.33 17.25
C GLU A 14 16.55 -2.75 17.64
N ILE A 15 15.46 -3.19 16.98
CA ILE A 15 14.11 -2.77 17.34
C ILE A 15 13.80 -3.15 18.81
N ALA A 16 14.03 -4.40 19.18
CA ALA A 16 13.74 -4.88 20.53
C ALA A 16 14.50 -4.07 21.61
N ASN A 17 15.78 -3.78 21.37
CA ASN A 17 16.61 -2.97 22.25
C ASN A 17 16.13 -1.52 22.34
N ALA A 18 15.71 -0.93 21.21
CA ALA A 18 15.25 0.47 21.15
C ALA A 18 13.94 0.68 21.92
N VAL A 19 13.00 -0.28 21.85
CA VAL A 19 11.69 -0.14 22.48
C VAL A 19 11.66 -0.69 23.92
N GLY A 20 12.39 -1.76 24.19
CA GLY A 20 12.43 -2.41 25.51
C GLY A 20 11.03 -2.71 26.04
N GLU A 21 10.85 -2.48 27.33
CA GLU A 21 9.57 -2.71 28.04
C GLU A 21 8.45 -1.70 27.66
N LYS A 22 8.76 -0.68 26.85
CA LYS A 22 7.77 0.32 26.41
C LYS A 22 6.87 -0.21 25.29
N ALA A 23 7.28 -1.27 24.59
CA ALA A 23 6.46 -1.88 23.55
C ALA A 23 5.24 -2.56 24.20
N THR A 24 4.05 -2.22 23.72
CA THR A 24 2.80 -2.82 24.19
C THR A 24 2.12 -3.67 23.12
N ARG A 25 2.47 -3.47 21.86
CA ARG A 25 1.89 -4.18 20.70
C ARG A 25 2.67 -3.95 19.43
N ILE A 26 2.44 -4.81 18.45
CA ILE A 26 2.95 -4.68 17.09
C ILE A 26 1.76 -4.51 16.15
N LEU A 27 1.77 -3.47 15.33
CA LEU A 27 0.78 -3.21 14.30
C LEU A 27 1.39 -3.53 12.94
N VAL A 28 0.58 -4.04 12.02
CA VAL A 28 0.99 -4.34 10.65
C VAL A 28 0.07 -3.61 9.69
N THR A 29 0.64 -2.82 8.77
CA THR A 29 -0.14 -2.12 7.75
C THR A 29 -0.64 -3.09 6.69
N HIS A 30 0.23 -3.98 6.21
CA HIS A 30 -0.08 -5.03 5.25
C HIS A 30 0.99 -6.14 5.29
N THR A 31 0.76 -7.22 4.58
CA THR A 31 1.55 -8.45 4.73
C THR A 31 2.61 -8.65 3.65
N HIS A 32 3.12 -7.61 3.00
CA HIS A 32 4.29 -7.75 2.15
C HIS A 32 5.54 -8.08 2.96
N ARG A 33 6.53 -8.69 2.28
CA ARG A 33 7.71 -9.32 2.92
C ARG A 33 8.68 -8.34 3.56
N ASP A 34 8.56 -7.08 3.29
CA ASP A 34 9.35 -6.00 3.89
C ASP A 34 8.64 -5.29 5.04
N HIS A 35 7.41 -5.73 5.41
CA HIS A 35 6.62 -5.14 6.50
C HIS A 35 6.38 -6.10 7.66
N SER A 36 5.88 -7.31 7.41
CA SER A 36 5.35 -8.19 8.46
C SER A 36 6.26 -9.32 8.97
N PRO A 37 7.27 -9.84 8.25
CA PRO A 37 8.01 -11.03 8.70
C PRO A 37 8.72 -10.90 10.04
N GLY A 38 9.09 -9.67 10.43
CA GLY A 38 9.69 -9.36 11.73
C GLY A 38 8.75 -9.50 12.92
N VAL A 39 7.43 -9.63 12.70
CA VAL A 39 6.44 -9.72 13.77
C VAL A 39 6.70 -10.93 14.66
N ARG A 40 6.88 -12.11 14.08
CA ARG A 40 7.04 -13.36 14.84
C ARG A 40 8.24 -13.33 15.78
N PRO A 41 9.48 -13.06 15.31
CA PRO A 41 10.63 -12.99 16.21
C PRO A 41 10.52 -11.87 17.25
N LEU A 42 9.93 -10.71 16.91
CA LEU A 42 9.71 -9.64 17.89
C LEU A 42 8.70 -10.02 18.97
N LYS A 43 7.62 -10.73 18.62
CA LYS A 43 6.68 -11.27 19.62
C LYS A 43 7.38 -12.21 20.59
N ASP A 44 8.25 -13.08 20.10
CA ASP A 44 9.00 -14.04 20.94
C ASP A 44 9.94 -13.31 21.92
N ILE A 45 10.54 -12.18 21.52
CA ILE A 45 11.44 -11.38 22.37
C ILE A 45 10.66 -10.48 23.35
N LEU A 46 9.65 -9.76 22.85
CA LEU A 46 8.98 -8.69 23.60
C LEU A 46 7.76 -9.19 24.38
N ASN A 47 7.23 -10.36 24.06
CA ASN A 47 6.00 -10.94 24.63
C ASN A 47 4.79 -9.98 24.51
N VAL A 48 4.61 -9.34 23.36
CA VAL A 48 3.52 -8.41 23.07
C VAL A 48 2.62 -8.93 21.95
N PRO A 49 1.31 -8.60 21.93
CA PRO A 49 0.41 -9.02 20.87
C PRO A 49 0.66 -8.28 19.55
N SER A 50 0.27 -8.93 18.45
CA SER A 50 0.29 -8.36 17.10
C SER A 50 -1.11 -8.14 16.57
N TYR A 51 -1.33 -7.01 15.89
CA TYR A 51 -2.61 -6.63 15.32
C TYR A 51 -2.43 -6.29 13.85
N GLY A 52 -3.42 -6.61 13.02
CA GLY A 52 -3.42 -6.34 11.60
C GLY A 52 -4.57 -7.04 10.88
N LEU A 53 -4.53 -7.06 9.57
CA LEU A 53 -5.49 -7.73 8.73
C LEU A 53 -4.77 -8.79 7.87
N MET A 54 -5.34 -9.97 7.74
CA MET A 54 -4.79 -11.03 6.89
C MET A 54 -5.29 -10.82 5.44
N VAL A 55 -4.45 -11.20 4.49
CA VAL A 55 -4.85 -11.28 3.09
C VAL A 55 -5.53 -12.64 2.83
N GLU A 56 -6.56 -12.65 2.02
CA GLU A 56 -7.27 -13.87 1.65
C GLU A 56 -6.65 -14.55 0.41
N GLN A 57 -6.09 -13.75 -0.50
CA GLN A 57 -5.51 -14.22 -1.76
C GLN A 57 -3.98 -14.09 -1.76
N ASP A 58 -3.29 -15.16 -2.16
CA ASP A 58 -1.84 -15.16 -2.28
C ASP A 58 -1.42 -14.72 -3.69
N ASP A 59 -0.78 -13.57 -3.77
CA ASP A 59 -0.18 -13.02 -4.98
C ASP A 59 1.31 -13.40 -5.15
N GLY A 60 1.87 -14.19 -4.22
CA GLY A 60 3.28 -14.57 -4.18
C GLY A 60 4.19 -13.55 -3.48
N HIS A 61 3.69 -12.38 -3.10
CA HIS A 61 4.44 -11.33 -2.39
C HIS A 61 4.15 -11.29 -0.89
N GLN A 62 3.07 -11.95 -0.47
CA GLN A 62 2.59 -11.95 0.90
C GLN A 62 3.46 -12.77 1.86
N ASP A 63 3.60 -12.30 3.08
CA ASP A 63 4.14 -13.07 4.20
C ASP A 63 3.06 -14.02 4.75
N LYS A 64 3.23 -15.29 4.46
CA LYS A 64 2.33 -16.37 4.94
C LYS A 64 2.54 -16.73 6.41
N THR A 65 3.54 -16.17 7.06
CA THR A 65 3.86 -16.48 8.47
C THR A 65 3.13 -15.55 9.43
N PHE A 66 2.61 -14.42 8.95
CA PHE A 66 1.87 -13.46 9.76
C PHE A 66 0.49 -14.00 10.12
N THR A 67 0.23 -14.05 11.42
CA THR A 67 -1.10 -14.30 11.98
C THR A 67 -1.29 -13.33 13.16
N PRO A 68 -2.21 -12.36 13.05
CA PRO A 68 -2.44 -11.41 14.13
C PRO A 68 -3.14 -12.05 15.32
N ASP A 69 -2.81 -11.61 16.54
CA ASP A 69 -3.58 -11.97 17.74
C ASP A 69 -4.93 -11.25 17.77
N LYS A 70 -5.00 -10.07 17.14
CA LYS A 70 -6.24 -9.33 16.93
C LYS A 70 -6.34 -8.88 15.48
N VAL A 71 -7.42 -9.32 14.82
CA VAL A 71 -7.80 -8.81 13.51
C VAL A 71 -8.38 -7.41 13.67
N LEU A 72 -7.93 -6.47 12.83
CA LEU A 72 -8.40 -5.09 12.81
C LEU A 72 -9.26 -4.82 11.58
N GLY A 73 -10.22 -3.90 11.73
CA GLY A 73 -11.09 -3.42 10.67
C GLY A 73 -11.14 -1.90 10.61
N HIS A 74 -11.75 -1.38 9.56
CA HIS A 74 -11.99 0.06 9.40
C HIS A 74 -12.83 0.61 10.56
N GLY A 75 -12.35 1.73 11.14
CA GLY A 75 -13.01 2.40 12.26
C GLY A 75 -12.69 1.81 13.64
N ASP A 76 -11.90 0.72 13.71
CA ASP A 76 -11.41 0.24 15.01
C ASP A 76 -10.56 1.32 15.68
N VAL A 77 -10.68 1.43 17.01
CA VAL A 77 -9.84 2.32 17.81
C VAL A 77 -8.98 1.49 18.76
N ILE A 78 -7.69 1.73 18.71
CA ILE A 78 -6.69 1.14 19.60
C ILE A 78 -6.38 2.18 20.68
N ASP A 79 -6.77 1.90 21.91
CA ASP A 79 -6.46 2.75 23.07
C ASP A 79 -5.07 2.38 23.60
N CYS A 80 -4.18 3.37 23.67
CA CYS A 80 -2.80 3.24 24.13
C CYS A 80 -2.55 4.01 25.42
N GLU A 81 -3.58 4.26 26.26
CA GLU A 81 -3.56 5.05 27.49
C GLU A 81 -3.28 6.54 27.26
N GLU A 82 -2.12 6.87 26.67
CA GLU A 82 -1.70 8.26 26.41
C GLU A 82 -2.21 8.81 25.08
N TYR A 83 -2.56 7.94 24.12
CA TYR A 83 -3.01 8.34 22.77
C TYR A 83 -3.92 7.27 22.16
N LYS A 84 -4.67 7.67 21.15
CA LYS A 84 -5.56 6.80 20.38
C LYS A 84 -5.11 6.65 18.95
N ILE A 85 -5.21 5.44 18.45
CA ILE A 85 -4.94 5.11 17.05
C ILE A 85 -6.24 4.64 16.40
N GLU A 86 -6.71 5.35 15.39
CA GLU A 86 -7.84 4.93 14.57
C GLU A 86 -7.32 4.15 13.36
N VAL A 87 -7.99 3.04 13.06
CA VAL A 87 -7.64 2.15 11.95
C VAL A 87 -8.47 2.50 10.73
N ILE A 88 -7.81 2.77 9.62
CA ILE A 88 -8.45 3.09 8.34
C ILE A 88 -8.08 2.00 7.34
N HIS A 89 -9.05 1.20 6.90
CA HIS A 89 -8.81 0.22 5.84
C HIS A 89 -8.68 0.93 4.50
N THR A 90 -7.53 0.76 3.86
CA THR A 90 -7.14 1.46 2.63
C THR A 90 -6.69 0.47 1.55
N PRO A 91 -7.59 -0.41 1.06
CA PRO A 91 -7.23 -1.40 0.05
C PRO A 91 -6.80 -0.73 -1.25
N GLY A 92 -5.97 -1.43 -2.01
CA GLY A 92 -5.55 -1.00 -3.36
C GLY A 92 -4.11 -1.33 -3.70
N HIS A 93 -3.13 -1.03 -2.85
CA HIS A 93 -1.77 -1.57 -2.97
C HIS A 93 -1.75 -3.05 -2.56
N ALA A 94 -2.37 -3.34 -1.42
CA ALA A 94 -2.71 -4.68 -0.95
C ALA A 94 -4.16 -4.66 -0.45
N SER A 95 -4.87 -5.78 -0.57
CA SER A 95 -6.28 -5.88 -0.17
C SER A 95 -6.48 -5.74 1.34
N ASN A 96 -5.47 -6.14 2.12
CA ASN A 96 -5.45 -6.07 3.58
C ASN A 96 -4.80 -4.80 4.14
N HIS A 97 -4.56 -3.79 3.31
CA HIS A 97 -3.82 -2.60 3.74
C HIS A 97 -4.60 -1.75 4.76
N LEU A 98 -3.93 -1.41 5.87
CA LEU A 98 -4.41 -0.53 6.93
C LEU A 98 -3.51 0.69 7.07
N CYS A 99 -4.10 1.86 7.15
CA CYS A 99 -3.45 3.06 7.68
C CYS A 99 -3.81 3.25 9.16
N TYR A 100 -2.94 3.90 9.91
CA TYR A 100 -3.13 4.15 11.34
C TYR A 100 -3.05 5.64 11.64
N LEU A 101 -4.17 6.24 12.03
CA LEU A 101 -4.23 7.65 12.41
C LEU A 101 -3.96 7.80 13.91
N VAL A 102 -2.83 8.41 14.25
CA VAL A 102 -2.46 8.79 15.62
C VAL A 102 -2.98 10.18 15.88
N HIS A 103 -4.16 10.28 16.51
CA HIS A 103 -4.88 11.55 16.70
C HIS A 103 -4.04 12.59 17.44
N ASP A 104 -3.43 12.22 18.57
CA ASP A 104 -2.67 13.15 19.42
C ASP A 104 -1.41 13.70 18.74
N ALA A 105 -0.88 12.97 17.75
CA ALA A 105 0.27 13.40 16.95
C ALA A 105 -0.15 14.02 15.60
N SER A 106 -1.45 14.13 15.30
CA SER A 106 -1.98 14.55 13.99
C SER A 106 -1.26 13.85 12.82
N THR A 107 -0.90 12.58 12.97
CA THR A 107 -0.06 11.84 12.02
C THR A 107 -0.76 10.59 11.52
N LEU A 108 -0.82 10.43 10.19
CA LEU A 108 -1.27 9.22 9.54
C LEU A 108 -0.07 8.35 9.15
N ILE A 109 0.01 7.15 9.70
CA ILE A 109 0.97 6.12 9.28
C ILE A 109 0.35 5.38 8.11
N THR A 110 0.98 5.48 6.94
CA THR A 110 0.37 5.05 5.68
C THR A 110 0.92 3.75 5.11
N GLY A 111 1.93 3.13 5.75
CA GLY A 111 2.60 2.00 5.11
C GLY A 111 2.91 2.32 3.64
N ASP A 112 2.53 1.43 2.74
CA ASP A 112 2.73 1.60 1.30
C ASP A 112 1.52 2.16 0.55
N HIS A 113 0.51 2.65 1.27
CA HIS A 113 -0.59 3.38 0.60
C HIS A 113 -0.10 4.73 0.04
N ILE A 114 0.75 5.43 0.78
CA ILE A 114 1.43 6.67 0.35
C ILE A 114 2.91 6.54 0.69
N MET A 115 3.78 6.74 -0.29
CA MET A 115 5.24 6.72 -0.15
C MET A 115 5.83 8.11 -0.43
N ASN A 116 7.00 8.41 0.13
CA ASN A 116 7.74 9.62 -0.22
C ASN A 116 8.63 9.36 -1.45
N GLY A 117 8.65 10.33 -2.36
CA GLY A 117 9.53 10.35 -3.54
C GLY A 117 9.11 9.47 -4.70
N SER A 118 8.06 8.63 -4.55
CA SER A 118 7.54 7.77 -5.61
C SER A 118 6.05 7.47 -5.39
N THR A 119 5.39 6.98 -6.44
CA THR A 119 4.07 6.35 -6.28
C THR A 119 4.23 4.85 -6.12
N VAL A 120 3.44 4.26 -5.23
CA VAL A 120 3.47 2.82 -4.94
C VAL A 120 3.07 2.00 -6.17
N VAL A 121 3.59 0.80 -6.30
CA VAL A 121 3.17 -0.17 -7.33
C VAL A 121 1.79 -0.74 -6.95
N ILE A 122 0.89 -0.80 -7.91
CA ILE A 122 -0.38 -1.53 -7.76
C ILE A 122 -0.28 -2.76 -8.65
N ALA A 123 -0.23 -3.92 -8.02
CA ALA A 123 0.03 -5.19 -8.69
C ALA A 123 -1.14 -6.17 -8.53
N PRO A 124 -1.97 -6.37 -9.57
CA PRO A 124 -2.96 -7.45 -9.55
C PRO A 124 -2.29 -8.83 -9.40
N PRO A 125 -2.97 -9.85 -8.81
CA PRO A 125 -4.41 -9.87 -8.49
C PRO A 125 -4.79 -9.25 -7.14
N ASP A 126 -3.87 -9.03 -6.20
CA ASP A 126 -4.21 -8.45 -4.90
C ASP A 126 -4.36 -6.93 -4.97
N GLY A 127 -3.47 -6.25 -5.71
CA GLY A 127 -3.55 -4.82 -5.96
C GLY A 127 -4.70 -4.44 -6.89
N ASN A 128 -5.42 -3.35 -6.57
CA ASN A 128 -6.56 -2.85 -7.36
C ASN A 128 -6.55 -1.33 -7.45
N MET A 129 -6.48 -0.79 -8.69
CA MET A 129 -6.36 0.66 -8.91
C MET A 129 -7.63 1.43 -8.53
N LYS A 130 -8.80 0.85 -8.72
CA LYS A 130 -10.08 1.49 -8.39
C LYS A 130 -10.24 1.62 -6.87
N GLN A 131 -9.91 0.57 -6.12
CA GLN A 131 -9.90 0.59 -4.67
C GLN A 131 -8.84 1.57 -4.16
N TYR A 132 -7.65 1.58 -4.73
CA TYR A 132 -6.57 2.51 -4.37
C TYR A 132 -7.00 3.98 -4.48
N LEU A 133 -7.60 4.36 -5.60
CA LEU A 133 -8.11 5.72 -5.80
C LEU A 133 -9.27 6.05 -4.84
N SER A 134 -10.11 5.07 -4.51
CA SER A 134 -11.20 5.25 -3.54
C SER A 134 -10.65 5.43 -2.13
N SER A 135 -9.63 4.67 -1.74
CA SER A 135 -8.95 4.77 -0.46
C SER A 135 -8.22 6.11 -0.30
N LEU A 136 -7.56 6.61 -1.35
CA LEU A 136 -6.96 7.95 -1.32
C LEU A 136 -8.01 9.05 -1.10
N LYS A 137 -9.18 8.93 -1.76
CA LYS A 137 -10.28 9.88 -1.56
C LYS A 137 -10.84 9.81 -0.15
N LEU A 138 -10.97 8.61 0.42
CA LEU A 138 -11.42 8.39 1.80
C LEU A 138 -10.52 9.13 2.80
N LEU A 139 -9.20 9.14 2.60
CA LEU A 139 -8.27 9.83 3.50
C LEU A 139 -8.54 11.34 3.59
N LYS A 140 -9.20 11.96 2.61
CA LYS A 140 -9.56 13.38 2.65
C LYS A 140 -10.68 13.69 3.66
N ASP A 141 -11.38 12.70 4.16
CA ASP A 141 -12.41 12.85 5.19
C ASP A 141 -11.82 12.87 6.61
N TYR A 142 -10.50 12.65 6.74
CA TYR A 142 -9.77 12.63 8.00
C TYR A 142 -8.90 13.88 8.18
N ALA A 143 -8.75 14.32 9.42
CA ALA A 143 -7.89 15.46 9.77
C ALA A 143 -6.56 14.96 10.34
N PHE A 144 -5.46 15.26 9.64
CA PHE A 144 -4.08 15.03 10.08
C PHE A 144 -3.15 16.00 9.37
N ASP A 145 -2.01 16.32 10.02
CA ASP A 145 -1.05 17.31 9.55
C ASP A 145 0.16 16.67 8.88
N TYR A 146 0.47 15.40 9.22
CA TYR A 146 1.65 14.69 8.75
C TYR A 146 1.29 13.30 8.24
N ILE A 147 2.07 12.84 7.24
CA ILE A 147 2.07 11.45 6.77
C ILE A 147 3.41 10.82 7.16
N ALA A 148 3.34 9.65 7.80
CA ALA A 148 4.47 8.77 8.07
C ALA A 148 4.39 7.54 7.15
N PRO A 149 5.12 7.54 6.01
CA PRO A 149 5.08 6.44 5.06
C PRO A 149 5.89 5.22 5.52
N GLY A 150 5.63 4.06 4.93
CA GLY A 150 6.46 2.87 5.13
C GLY A 150 7.88 3.05 4.58
N HIS A 151 8.02 3.82 3.50
CA HIS A 151 9.30 4.13 2.85
C HIS A 151 9.46 5.62 2.60
N GLY A 152 10.67 6.14 2.89
CA GLY A 152 11.03 7.54 2.74
C GLY A 152 10.79 8.38 3.99
N ASP A 153 10.87 9.70 3.82
CA ASP A 153 10.75 10.66 4.90
C ASP A 153 9.29 11.05 5.15
N TYR A 154 9.02 11.69 6.29
CA TYR A 154 7.73 12.30 6.59
C TYR A 154 7.31 13.29 5.50
N LEU A 155 6.00 13.32 5.24
CA LEU A 155 5.39 14.27 4.29
C LEU A 155 4.51 15.27 5.05
N GLU A 156 4.67 16.53 4.71
CA GLU A 156 3.82 17.63 5.12
C GLU A 156 2.77 17.92 4.04
N ASP A 157 1.73 18.68 4.37
CA ASP A 157 0.62 19.01 3.47
C ASP A 157 -0.08 17.77 2.88
N PRO A 158 -0.72 16.95 3.72
CA PRO A 158 -1.35 15.69 3.29
C PRO A 158 -2.35 15.86 2.15
N VAL A 159 -3.08 16.99 2.13
CA VAL A 159 -4.09 17.27 1.10
C VAL A 159 -3.42 17.41 -0.27
N ALA A 160 -2.34 18.18 -0.34
CA ALA A 160 -1.59 18.34 -1.58
C ALA A 160 -0.96 17.02 -2.04
N VAL A 161 -0.43 16.21 -1.12
CA VAL A 161 0.15 14.90 -1.42
C VAL A 161 -0.91 13.96 -2.00
N VAL A 162 -2.05 13.82 -1.34
CA VAL A 162 -3.16 12.96 -1.80
C VAL A 162 -3.69 13.42 -3.16
N ASP A 163 -3.90 14.72 -3.35
CA ASP A 163 -4.38 15.28 -4.60
C ASP A 163 -3.36 15.06 -5.74
N TRP A 164 -2.07 15.22 -5.45
CA TRP A 164 -1.02 14.95 -6.43
C TRP A 164 -1.02 13.48 -6.88
N ILE A 165 -1.12 12.53 -5.93
CA ILE A 165 -1.16 11.10 -6.27
C ILE A 165 -2.39 10.76 -7.11
N ILE A 166 -3.58 11.24 -6.72
CA ILE A 166 -4.81 11.01 -7.47
C ILE A 166 -4.66 11.56 -8.91
N ASN A 167 -4.21 12.80 -9.05
CA ASN A 167 -4.02 13.42 -10.36
C ASN A 167 -2.99 12.67 -11.21
N HIS A 168 -1.86 12.25 -10.62
CA HIS A 168 -0.85 11.44 -11.30
C HIS A 168 -1.45 10.13 -11.84
N ARG A 169 -2.23 9.41 -11.04
CA ARG A 169 -2.89 8.16 -11.46
C ARG A 169 -3.91 8.39 -12.58
N LEU A 170 -4.74 9.42 -12.46
CA LEU A 170 -5.74 9.75 -13.49
C LEU A 170 -5.10 10.22 -14.79
N GLN A 171 -4.00 10.97 -14.74
CA GLN A 171 -3.24 11.33 -15.92
C GLN A 171 -2.64 10.09 -16.61
N ARG A 172 -2.08 9.16 -15.84
CA ARG A 172 -1.56 7.91 -16.39
C ARG A 172 -2.68 7.08 -17.04
N GLU A 173 -3.84 6.96 -16.39
CA GLU A 173 -5.02 6.28 -16.93
C GLU A 173 -5.51 6.91 -18.23
N SER A 174 -5.57 8.25 -18.28
CA SER A 174 -5.91 8.97 -19.51
C SER A 174 -4.93 8.64 -20.64
N LYS A 175 -3.62 8.57 -20.34
CA LYS A 175 -2.59 8.19 -21.31
C LYS A 175 -2.76 6.75 -21.79
N VAL A 176 -3.10 5.82 -20.89
CA VAL A 176 -3.45 4.43 -21.26
C VAL A 176 -4.59 4.43 -22.27
N HIS A 177 -5.70 5.11 -21.95
CA HIS A 177 -6.88 5.19 -22.81
C HIS A 177 -6.56 5.80 -24.18
N GLU A 178 -5.78 6.88 -24.24
CA GLU A 178 -5.38 7.49 -25.50
C GLU A 178 -4.45 6.61 -26.35
N CYS A 179 -3.58 5.83 -25.72
CA CYS A 179 -2.76 4.85 -26.44
C CYS A 179 -3.60 3.71 -26.99
N LEU A 180 -4.54 3.17 -26.20
CA LEU A 180 -5.47 2.13 -26.64
C LEU A 180 -6.27 2.57 -27.89
N LYS A 181 -6.80 3.78 -27.92
CA LYS A 181 -7.51 4.31 -29.11
C LYS A 181 -6.67 4.30 -30.38
N LYS A 182 -5.34 4.38 -30.26
CA LYS A 182 -4.44 4.49 -31.43
C LYS A 182 -3.96 3.14 -31.94
N ILE A 183 -3.76 2.16 -31.04
CA ILE A 183 -3.07 0.91 -31.39
C ILE A 183 -3.85 -0.37 -31.07
N SER A 184 -5.06 -0.26 -30.49
CA SER A 184 -5.86 -1.44 -30.18
C SER A 184 -6.35 -2.15 -31.46
N PRO A 185 -6.34 -3.49 -31.51
CA PRO A 185 -5.89 -4.42 -30.48
C PRO A 185 -4.35 -4.49 -30.39
N CYS A 186 -3.80 -4.53 -29.17
CA CYS A 186 -2.35 -4.53 -28.95
C CYS A 186 -1.94 -5.49 -27.82
N ASP A 187 -0.64 -5.80 -27.78
CA ASP A 187 -0.03 -6.52 -26.68
C ASP A 187 0.32 -5.56 -25.54
N VAL A 188 0.13 -6.00 -24.28
CA VAL A 188 0.42 -5.17 -23.10
C VAL A 188 1.90 -4.77 -23.02
N ASN A 189 2.83 -5.61 -23.52
CA ASN A 189 4.26 -5.30 -23.56
C ASN A 189 4.62 -4.23 -24.59
N ASP A 190 3.78 -4.01 -25.60
CA ASP A 190 3.96 -2.89 -26.53
C ASP A 190 3.27 -1.65 -25.98
N LEU A 191 2.12 -1.80 -25.33
CA LEU A 191 1.40 -0.70 -24.71
C LEU A 191 2.23 -0.04 -23.60
N VAL A 192 2.93 -0.82 -22.74
CA VAL A 192 3.74 -0.27 -21.64
C VAL A 192 4.81 0.70 -22.15
N LYS A 193 5.43 0.42 -23.30
CA LYS A 193 6.47 1.27 -23.89
C LYS A 193 5.93 2.65 -24.32
N LEU A 194 4.65 2.70 -24.71
CA LEU A 194 3.99 3.94 -25.14
C LEU A 194 3.44 4.73 -23.95
N VAL A 195 2.86 4.02 -22.99
CA VAL A 195 2.27 4.64 -21.80
C VAL A 195 3.34 5.17 -20.84
N TYR A 196 4.47 4.47 -20.74
CA TYR A 196 5.58 4.78 -19.84
C TYR A 196 6.85 5.23 -20.61
N ASP A 197 6.67 5.99 -21.73
CA ASP A 197 7.76 6.55 -22.53
C ASP A 197 8.60 7.60 -21.77
N ASP A 198 8.08 8.09 -20.65
CA ASP A 198 8.70 9.00 -19.68
C ASP A 198 9.45 8.28 -18.56
N VAL A 199 9.50 6.93 -18.57
CA VAL A 199 10.12 6.09 -17.53
C VAL A 199 11.28 5.30 -18.14
N ASP A 200 12.37 5.13 -17.37
CA ASP A 200 13.50 4.29 -17.82
C ASP A 200 12.99 2.91 -18.26
N PRO A 201 13.33 2.44 -19.47
CA PRO A 201 12.89 1.14 -19.98
C PRO A 201 13.23 -0.05 -19.07
N LYS A 202 14.25 0.06 -18.22
CA LYS A 202 14.59 -0.96 -17.21
C LYS A 202 13.49 -1.13 -16.16
N LEU A 203 12.66 -0.12 -15.96
CA LEU A 203 11.53 -0.14 -15.02
C LEU A 203 10.22 -0.58 -15.67
N HIS A 204 10.16 -0.76 -17.00
CA HIS A 204 8.95 -1.21 -17.70
C HIS A 204 8.40 -2.55 -17.17
N PRO A 205 9.21 -3.55 -16.75
CA PRO A 205 8.68 -4.76 -16.13
C PRO A 205 7.88 -4.49 -14.84
N ILE A 206 8.28 -3.49 -14.05
CA ILE A 206 7.56 -3.07 -12.84
C ILE A 206 6.35 -2.20 -13.22
N ALA A 207 6.52 -1.28 -14.17
CA ALA A 207 5.45 -0.43 -14.67
C ALA A 207 4.30 -1.24 -15.31
N LEU A 208 4.61 -2.43 -15.83
CA LEU A 208 3.62 -3.34 -16.41
C LEU A 208 2.55 -3.75 -15.39
N TRP A 209 2.91 -3.96 -14.12
CA TRP A 209 1.93 -4.26 -13.08
C TRP A 209 0.93 -3.12 -12.88
N SER A 210 1.43 -1.89 -12.74
CA SER A 210 0.56 -0.71 -12.61
C SER A 210 -0.24 -0.44 -13.90
N LEU A 211 0.31 -0.74 -15.07
CA LEU A 211 -0.44 -0.70 -16.32
C LEU A 211 -1.61 -1.70 -16.29
N THR A 212 -1.34 -2.95 -15.90
CA THR A 212 -2.38 -3.99 -15.77
C THR A 212 -3.49 -3.54 -14.82
N ALA A 213 -3.14 -2.97 -13.68
CA ALA A 213 -4.12 -2.44 -12.73
C ALA A 213 -4.98 -1.29 -13.33
N HIS A 214 -4.40 -0.43 -14.16
CA HIS A 214 -5.16 0.58 -14.91
C HIS A 214 -6.09 -0.05 -15.96
N LEU A 215 -5.63 -1.09 -16.65
CA LEU A 215 -6.42 -1.79 -17.66
C LEU A 215 -7.61 -2.51 -17.03
N GLU A 216 -7.41 -3.21 -15.91
CA GLU A 216 -8.49 -3.85 -15.16
C GLU A 216 -9.53 -2.81 -14.70
N LYS A 217 -9.08 -1.65 -14.22
CA LYS A 217 -9.99 -0.58 -13.87
C LYS A 217 -10.76 -0.06 -15.09
N LEU A 218 -10.12 0.14 -16.24
CA LEU A 218 -10.78 0.57 -17.46
C LEU A 218 -11.78 -0.47 -17.99
N GLU A 219 -11.50 -1.76 -17.81
CA GLU A 219 -12.43 -2.85 -18.10
C GLU A 219 -13.64 -2.83 -17.17
N GLU A 220 -13.42 -2.70 -15.85
CA GLU A 220 -14.51 -2.54 -14.87
C GLU A 220 -15.38 -1.31 -15.16
N ASP A 221 -14.79 -0.25 -15.69
CA ASP A 221 -15.50 0.98 -16.05
C ASP A 221 -16.18 0.87 -17.45
N GLY A 222 -16.03 -0.27 -18.16
CA GLY A 222 -16.61 -0.53 -19.48
C GLY A 222 -15.96 0.24 -20.61
N ILE A 223 -14.71 0.68 -20.44
CA ILE A 223 -13.97 1.51 -21.42
C ILE A 223 -13.02 0.66 -22.27
N ALA A 224 -12.49 -0.42 -21.73
CA ALA A 224 -11.61 -1.36 -22.41
C ALA A 224 -12.15 -2.79 -22.28
N ASP A 225 -11.64 -3.71 -23.11
CA ASP A 225 -11.97 -5.15 -23.06
C ASP A 225 -10.64 -5.92 -23.13
N MET A 226 -10.31 -6.61 -22.04
CA MET A 226 -9.12 -7.46 -21.97
C MET A 226 -9.45 -8.87 -22.39
N ARG A 227 -8.80 -9.37 -23.44
CA ARG A 227 -9.01 -10.73 -23.95
C ARG A 227 -8.06 -11.72 -23.29
N GLU A 228 -8.48 -12.99 -23.24
CA GLU A 228 -7.70 -14.11 -22.65
C GLU A 228 -6.29 -14.26 -23.29
N ASP A 229 -6.11 -13.85 -24.55
CA ASP A 229 -4.82 -13.90 -25.26
C ASP A 229 -3.89 -12.70 -24.94
N LYS A 230 -4.19 -11.94 -23.88
CA LYS A 230 -3.49 -10.71 -23.45
C LYS A 230 -3.44 -9.59 -24.49
N LYS A 231 -4.38 -9.59 -25.41
CA LYS A 231 -4.64 -8.47 -26.32
C LYS A 231 -5.80 -7.63 -25.80
N ILE A 232 -5.64 -6.33 -25.89
CA ILE A 232 -6.59 -5.31 -25.42
C ILE A 232 -7.15 -4.57 -26.62
#